data_0de91738f239a8b919002afd730b3e86
#
_entry.id   0de91738f239a8b919002afd730b3e86
#
_cell.length_a   1.000
_cell.length_b   1.000
_cell.length_c   1.000
_cell.angle_alpha   90.00
_cell.angle_beta   90.00
_cell.angle_gamma   90.00
#
_symmetry.space_group_name_H-M   'P 1'
#
loop_
_entity.id
_entity.type
_entity.pdbx_description
1 polymer ?
#
loop_
_entity_poly.entity_id
_entity_poly.type
_entity_poly.pdbx_seq_one_letter_code
_entity_poly.pdbx_strand_id
1 'polypeptide(L)'
;MERRVYSAKMRRLAAQAYKRHPMQLCLWVLEQIALRAVALSPLYIALRLGYSMTAALILCLALYLLMIYPLRFRAALTLTRMVRLTDASRLRPASYPARVGAGALRLLLGGVWGMPFAFLIYRLYQYIFVLPGSRFNHDFLAIGAFLGAASEEMQMAVGTLVFFGLILMSLLLFLYGWWRGAAYDFQLVGNISPIHALHNARRARRLPHVRSALRKNALIHTLLCLPPILLPPLAPYLHLRAMLTGHAMEDLQLLYVFFQAGMVSGGVIYIAAGLFLLLYLPFLPYRKLRNAAVVVNAYADVR
;
A
#
# COMPACT_ATOMS: atom_id res chain seq x y z
N MET A 1 -2.40 24.42 -21.40
CA MET A 1 -1.87 23.58 -22.49
C MET A 1 -0.66 22.76 -22.07
N GLU A 2 0.33 23.31 -21.42
CA GLU A 2 1.58 22.67 -20.96
C GLU A 2 1.41 21.40 -20.10
N ARG A 3 0.45 21.38 -19.15
CA ARG A 3 0.23 20.22 -18.27
C ARG A 3 -0.17 18.97 -19.04
N ARG A 4 -0.99 19.10 -20.09
CA ARG A 4 -1.44 17.96 -20.92
C ARG A 4 -0.29 17.44 -21.78
N VAL A 5 0.49 18.34 -22.36
CA VAL A 5 1.66 18.01 -23.19
C VAL A 5 2.71 17.30 -22.37
N TYR A 6 3.07 17.81 -21.18
CA TYR A 6 4.01 17.17 -20.26
C TYR A 6 3.55 15.75 -19.89
N SER A 7 2.30 15.59 -19.44
CA SER A 7 1.77 14.27 -19.06
C SER A 7 1.75 13.28 -20.24
N ALA A 8 1.49 13.75 -21.46
CA ALA A 8 1.53 12.91 -22.66
C ALA A 8 2.95 12.47 -23.01
N LYS A 9 3.93 13.40 -22.96
CA LYS A 9 5.35 13.11 -23.21
C LYS A 9 5.89 12.09 -22.20
N MET A 10 5.60 12.27 -20.90
CA MET A 10 6.03 11.31 -19.86
C MET A 10 5.38 9.93 -20.01
N ARG A 11 4.14 9.87 -20.47
CA ARG A 11 3.48 8.59 -20.81
C ARG A 11 4.16 7.89 -21.98
N ARG A 12 4.50 8.63 -23.04
CA ARG A 12 5.20 8.08 -24.20
C ARG A 12 6.58 7.54 -23.83
N LEU A 13 7.35 8.29 -23.04
CA LEU A 13 8.65 7.83 -22.52
C LEU A 13 8.53 6.54 -21.72
N ALA A 14 7.59 6.46 -20.79
CA ALA A 14 7.36 5.27 -20.00
C ALA A 14 6.94 4.07 -20.87
N ALA A 15 6.08 4.30 -21.88
CA ALA A 15 5.66 3.26 -22.82
C ALA A 15 6.81 2.77 -23.70
N GLN A 16 7.66 3.67 -24.17
CA GLN A 16 8.86 3.31 -24.95
C GLN A 16 9.85 2.50 -24.11
N ALA A 17 10.12 2.93 -22.86
CA ALA A 17 10.99 2.19 -21.95
C ALA A 17 10.43 0.81 -21.62
N TYR A 18 9.12 0.70 -21.40
CA TYR A 18 8.44 -0.56 -21.17
C TYR A 18 8.60 -1.55 -22.35
N LYS A 19 8.44 -1.05 -23.58
CA LYS A 19 8.59 -1.86 -24.79
C LYS A 19 10.06 -2.26 -25.06
N ARG A 20 11.01 -1.38 -24.71
CA ARG A 20 12.45 -1.64 -24.97
C ARG A 20 13.10 -2.60 -23.98
N HIS A 21 12.58 -2.69 -22.75
CA HIS A 21 13.20 -3.45 -21.66
C HIS A 21 12.25 -4.43 -20.97
N PRO A 22 11.49 -5.28 -21.70
CA PRO A 22 10.46 -6.14 -21.09
C PRO A 22 11.06 -7.16 -20.12
N MET A 23 12.18 -7.79 -20.47
CA MET A 23 12.84 -8.80 -19.65
C MET A 23 13.37 -8.23 -18.33
N GLN A 24 14.01 -7.05 -18.38
CA GLN A 24 14.52 -6.39 -17.17
C GLN A 24 13.38 -5.97 -16.25
N LEU A 25 12.23 -5.58 -16.80
CA LEU A 25 11.05 -5.22 -16.02
C LEU A 25 10.37 -6.45 -15.41
N CYS A 26 10.36 -7.57 -16.12
CA CYS A 26 9.88 -8.85 -15.59
C CYS A 26 10.74 -9.31 -14.41
N LEU A 27 12.06 -9.32 -14.57
CA LEU A 27 13.01 -9.63 -13.49
C LEU A 27 12.85 -8.68 -12.29
N TRP A 28 12.64 -7.39 -12.56
CA TRP A 28 12.35 -6.43 -11.51
C TRP A 28 11.07 -6.76 -10.72
N VAL A 29 10.00 -7.19 -11.40
CA VAL A 29 8.74 -7.60 -10.73
C VAL A 29 8.98 -8.84 -9.87
N LEU A 30 9.66 -9.85 -10.40
CA LEU A 30 10.00 -11.07 -9.66
C LEU A 30 10.86 -10.77 -8.43
N GLU A 31 11.87 -9.91 -8.56
CA GLU A 31 12.69 -9.43 -7.45
C GLU A 31 11.82 -8.76 -6.37
N GLN A 32 10.90 -7.89 -6.77
CA GLN A 32 10.02 -7.19 -5.82
C GLN A 32 9.05 -8.14 -5.10
N ILE A 33 8.59 -9.20 -5.75
CA ILE A 33 7.76 -10.24 -5.12
C ILE A 33 8.59 -11.06 -4.14
N ALA A 34 9.74 -11.57 -4.58
CA ALA A 34 10.62 -12.39 -3.75
C ALA A 34 11.08 -11.63 -2.49
N LEU A 35 11.48 -10.38 -2.63
CA LEU A 35 11.89 -9.54 -1.49
C LEU A 35 10.77 -9.37 -0.46
N ARG A 36 9.53 -9.20 -0.92
CA ARG A 36 8.38 -9.08 0.00
C ARG A 36 8.03 -10.40 0.66
N ALA A 37 8.12 -11.51 -0.07
CA ALA A 37 7.92 -12.84 0.50
C ALA A 37 8.94 -13.11 1.62
N VAL A 38 10.23 -12.79 1.40
CA VAL A 38 11.28 -12.90 2.42
C VAL A 38 10.99 -11.99 3.61
N ALA A 39 10.55 -10.75 3.39
CA ALA A 39 10.27 -9.83 4.50
C ALA A 39 9.07 -10.23 5.35
N LEU A 40 8.09 -10.91 4.76
CA LEU A 40 6.89 -11.36 5.46
C LEU A 40 7.02 -12.77 6.04
N SER A 41 8.07 -13.51 5.66
CA SER A 41 8.29 -14.89 6.14
C SER A 41 8.33 -15.01 7.67
N PRO A 42 8.89 -14.07 8.46
CA PRO A 42 8.87 -14.21 9.93
C PRO A 42 7.45 -14.20 10.50
N LEU A 43 6.53 -13.41 9.91
CA LEU A 43 5.12 -13.41 10.33
C LEU A 43 4.45 -14.74 10.03
N TYR A 44 4.68 -15.29 8.85
CA TYR A 44 4.14 -16.60 8.49
C TYR A 44 4.67 -17.72 9.41
N ILE A 45 5.97 -17.70 9.70
CA ILE A 45 6.62 -18.66 10.60
C ILE A 45 6.07 -18.53 12.02
N ALA A 46 5.91 -17.31 12.54
CA ALA A 46 5.35 -17.07 13.86
C ALA A 46 3.91 -17.58 13.99
N LEU A 47 3.08 -17.34 12.96
CA LEU A 47 1.70 -17.85 12.90
C LEU A 47 1.63 -19.38 12.88
N ARG A 48 2.56 -20.05 12.18
CA ARG A 48 2.56 -21.51 12.05
C ARG A 48 3.14 -22.22 13.26
N LEU A 49 4.19 -21.67 13.87
CA LEU A 49 4.95 -22.29 14.95
C LEU A 49 4.60 -21.75 16.34
N GLY A 50 3.65 -20.81 16.44
CA GLY A 50 3.23 -20.22 17.71
C GLY A 50 4.25 -19.30 18.37
N TYR A 51 5.22 -18.77 17.61
CA TYR A 51 6.20 -17.81 18.14
C TYR A 51 5.58 -16.43 18.39
N SER A 52 6.28 -15.63 19.19
CA SER A 52 5.84 -14.27 19.53
C SER A 52 5.64 -13.40 18.27
N MET A 53 4.40 -12.94 18.07
CA MET A 53 4.05 -12.03 16.98
C MET A 53 4.81 -10.70 17.06
N THR A 54 5.10 -10.22 18.27
CA THR A 54 5.87 -8.99 18.48
C THR A 54 7.30 -9.14 17.95
N ALA A 55 7.95 -10.25 18.28
CA ALA A 55 9.30 -10.54 17.76
C ALA A 55 9.31 -10.69 16.23
N ALA A 56 8.29 -11.36 15.67
CA ALA A 56 8.14 -11.50 14.23
C ALA A 56 7.95 -10.15 13.52
N LEU A 57 7.15 -9.24 14.08
CA LEU A 57 6.96 -7.88 13.55
C LEU A 57 8.25 -7.06 13.58
N ILE A 58 9.01 -7.13 14.68
CA ILE A 58 10.30 -6.44 14.80
C ILE A 58 11.28 -6.97 13.74
N LEU A 59 11.33 -8.30 13.56
CA LEU A 59 12.19 -8.92 12.55
C LEU A 59 11.77 -8.53 11.11
N CYS A 60 10.47 -8.53 10.82
CA CYS A 60 9.95 -8.02 9.54
C CYS A 60 10.36 -6.58 9.29
N LEU A 61 10.26 -5.71 10.29
CA LEU A 61 10.64 -4.31 10.20
C LEU A 61 12.16 -4.17 9.96
N ALA A 62 12.97 -4.95 10.66
CA ALA A 62 14.42 -4.97 10.47
C ALA A 62 14.80 -5.44 9.05
N LEU A 63 14.21 -6.52 8.55
CA LEU A 63 14.42 -7.01 7.18
C LEU A 63 13.96 -5.98 6.15
N TYR A 64 12.84 -5.31 6.41
CA TYR A 64 12.35 -4.26 5.53
C TYR A 64 13.32 -3.08 5.44
N LEU A 65 13.87 -2.62 6.57
CA LEU A 65 14.83 -1.52 6.62
C LEU A 65 16.19 -1.87 6.03
N LEU A 66 16.73 -3.01 6.44
CA LEU A 66 18.12 -3.35 6.12
C LEU A 66 18.27 -4.00 4.73
N MET A 67 17.25 -4.69 4.23
CA MET A 67 17.34 -5.43 2.98
C MET A 67 16.46 -4.84 1.89
N ILE A 68 15.16 -4.70 2.13
CA ILE A 68 14.21 -4.35 1.08
C ILE A 68 14.38 -2.91 0.62
N TYR A 69 14.52 -1.96 1.53
CA TYR A 69 14.69 -0.56 1.16
C TYR A 69 15.97 -0.29 0.37
N PRO A 70 17.15 -0.74 0.78
CA PRO A 70 18.38 -0.54 0.00
C PRO A 70 18.30 -1.15 -1.41
N LEU A 71 17.69 -2.32 -1.56
CA LEU A 71 17.50 -2.97 -2.86
C LEU A 71 16.45 -2.24 -3.72
N ARG A 72 15.38 -1.76 -3.10
CA ARG A 72 14.37 -0.98 -3.78
C ARG A 72 14.93 0.33 -4.37
N PHE A 73 15.84 1.00 -3.68
CA PHE A 73 16.49 2.20 -4.21
C PHE A 73 17.45 1.87 -5.36
N ARG A 74 18.10 0.72 -5.33
CA ARG A 74 18.89 0.23 -6.47
C ARG A 74 18.00 -0.02 -7.68
N ALA A 75 16.86 -0.64 -7.47
CA ALA A 75 15.86 -0.85 -8.52
C ALA A 75 15.28 0.47 -9.06
N ALA A 76 15.06 1.47 -8.21
CA ALA A 76 14.64 2.81 -8.64
C ALA A 76 15.67 3.49 -9.53
N LEU A 77 16.96 3.27 -9.31
CA LEU A 77 18.04 3.75 -10.18
C LEU A 77 17.92 3.18 -11.59
N THR A 78 17.68 1.87 -11.70
CA THR A 78 17.50 1.19 -12.98
C THR A 78 16.33 1.80 -13.76
N LEU A 79 15.16 1.95 -13.11
CA LEU A 79 13.99 2.58 -13.73
C LEU A 79 14.24 4.04 -14.14
N THR A 80 15.01 4.78 -13.33
CA THR A 80 15.38 6.17 -13.63
C THR A 80 16.25 6.25 -14.88
N ARG A 81 17.24 5.37 -15.03
CA ARG A 81 18.11 5.32 -16.21
C ARG A 81 17.33 5.08 -17.50
N MET A 82 16.27 4.28 -17.45
CA MET A 82 15.43 3.96 -18.62
C MET A 82 14.60 5.12 -19.13
N VAL A 83 14.26 6.10 -18.28
CA VAL A 83 13.30 7.17 -18.62
C VAL A 83 13.87 8.58 -18.53
N ARG A 84 15.15 8.74 -18.22
CA ARG A 84 15.79 10.05 -18.11
C ARG A 84 16.08 10.62 -19.52
N LEU A 85 15.76 11.91 -19.71
CA LEU A 85 16.01 12.62 -20.96
C LEU A 85 17.44 13.17 -21.06
N THR A 86 18.10 13.37 -19.91
CA THR A 86 19.50 13.81 -19.82
C THR A 86 20.43 12.62 -19.64
N ASP A 87 21.72 12.82 -19.84
CA ASP A 87 22.72 11.76 -19.71
C ASP A 87 22.60 10.99 -18.37
N ALA A 88 22.36 9.69 -18.49
CA ALA A 88 22.15 8.79 -17.35
C ALA A 88 23.47 8.18 -16.83
N SER A 89 24.59 8.37 -17.53
CA SER A 89 25.90 7.79 -17.18
C SER A 89 26.44 8.30 -15.86
N ARG A 90 26.08 9.53 -15.47
CA ARG A 90 26.51 10.19 -14.23
C ARG A 90 25.73 9.77 -12.98
N LEU A 91 24.68 8.95 -13.14
CA LEU A 91 23.87 8.52 -12.00
C LEU A 91 24.59 7.39 -11.22
N ARG A 92 25.00 7.69 -10.00
CA ARG A 92 25.57 6.72 -9.07
C ARG A 92 24.54 6.32 -8.01
N PRO A 93 24.52 5.06 -7.56
CA PRO A 93 23.67 4.67 -6.45
C PRO A 93 24.14 5.37 -5.17
N ALA A 94 23.21 5.81 -4.35
CA ALA A 94 23.49 6.30 -3.01
C ALA A 94 24.22 5.20 -2.18
N SER A 95 25.03 5.59 -1.23
CA SER A 95 25.72 4.66 -0.31
C SER A 95 24.70 3.80 0.45
N TYR A 96 25.12 2.62 0.92
CA TYR A 96 24.21 1.73 1.66
C TYR A 96 23.61 2.40 2.90
N PRO A 97 24.38 3.10 3.78
CA PRO A 97 23.82 3.80 4.94
C PRO A 97 22.78 4.88 4.54
N ALA A 98 23.05 5.62 3.46
CA ALA A 98 22.10 6.62 2.96
C ALA A 98 20.77 5.98 2.50
N ARG A 99 20.84 4.78 1.90
CA ARG A 99 19.64 4.04 1.50
C ARG A 99 18.84 3.51 2.70
N VAL A 100 19.52 3.02 3.73
CA VAL A 100 18.90 2.60 5.00
C VAL A 100 18.25 3.80 5.70
N GLY A 101 18.97 4.90 5.84
CA GLY A 101 18.43 6.14 6.42
C GLY A 101 17.23 6.71 5.65
N ALA A 102 17.27 6.60 4.33
CA ALA A 102 16.14 6.96 3.47
C ALA A 102 14.92 6.03 3.70
N GLY A 103 15.18 4.75 3.92
CA GLY A 103 14.15 3.78 4.28
C GLY A 103 13.49 4.10 5.62
N ALA A 104 14.29 4.40 6.63
CA ALA A 104 13.81 4.81 7.95
C ALA A 104 12.96 6.07 7.87
N LEU A 105 13.44 7.11 7.19
CA LEU A 105 12.68 8.34 6.99
C LEU A 105 11.36 8.10 6.25
N ARG A 106 11.35 7.22 5.26
CA ARG A 106 10.13 6.86 4.55
C ARG A 106 9.14 6.09 5.40
N LEU A 107 9.61 5.17 6.25
CA LEU A 107 8.77 4.45 7.21
C LEU A 107 8.15 5.41 8.23
N LEU A 108 8.92 6.35 8.75
CA LEU A 108 8.40 7.39 9.65
C LEU A 108 7.31 8.22 8.96
N LEU A 109 7.57 8.69 7.74
CA LEU A 109 6.57 9.43 6.96
C LEU A 109 5.35 8.60 6.59
N GLY A 110 5.54 7.31 6.29
CA GLY A 110 4.46 6.36 6.03
C GLY A 110 3.68 6.03 7.30
N GLY A 111 4.38 5.90 8.43
CA GLY A 111 3.79 5.66 9.74
C GLY A 111 2.79 6.73 10.16
N VAL A 112 3.12 8.01 9.95
CA VAL A 112 2.19 9.12 10.23
C VAL A 112 0.86 8.96 9.49
N TRP A 113 0.89 8.52 8.22
CA TRP A 113 -0.33 8.26 7.45
C TRP A 113 -1.01 6.94 7.81
N GLY A 114 -0.23 5.98 8.31
CA GLY A 114 -0.71 4.66 8.71
C GLY A 114 -1.23 4.57 10.14
N MET A 115 -0.89 5.52 11.01
CA MET A 115 -1.32 5.50 12.42
C MET A 115 -2.82 5.31 12.63
N PRO A 116 -3.71 6.05 11.93
CA PRO A 116 -5.15 5.86 12.12
C PRO A 116 -5.60 4.44 11.75
N PHE A 117 -5.06 3.90 10.66
CA PHE A 117 -5.37 2.53 10.22
C PHE A 117 -4.85 1.50 11.23
N ALA A 118 -3.60 1.62 11.67
CA ALA A 118 -3.01 0.72 12.66
C ALA A 118 -3.78 0.75 13.99
N PHE A 119 -4.19 1.93 14.44
CA PHE A 119 -5.00 2.10 15.64
C PHE A 119 -6.36 1.39 15.52
N LEU A 120 -7.07 1.59 14.41
CA LEU A 120 -8.39 0.97 14.19
C LEU A 120 -8.28 -0.58 14.07
N ILE A 121 -7.24 -1.09 13.41
CA ILE A 121 -6.97 -2.53 13.35
C ILE A 121 -6.61 -3.10 14.73
N TYR A 122 -5.82 -2.35 15.52
CA TYR A 122 -5.53 -2.76 16.91
C TYR A 122 -6.79 -2.78 17.78
N ARG A 123 -7.69 -1.79 17.63
CA ARG A 123 -9.00 -1.79 18.32
C ARG A 123 -9.86 -2.97 17.89
N LEU A 124 -9.92 -3.27 16.59
CA LEU A 124 -10.63 -4.44 16.09
C LEU A 124 -10.06 -5.73 16.68
N TYR A 125 -8.73 -5.86 16.74
CA TYR A 125 -8.09 -6.99 17.41
C TYR A 125 -8.47 -7.11 18.90
N GLN A 126 -8.48 -5.97 19.62
CA GLN A 126 -8.92 -5.96 21.02
C GLN A 126 -10.35 -6.43 21.18
N TYR A 127 -11.28 -5.99 20.32
CA TYR A 127 -12.68 -6.41 20.37
C TYR A 127 -12.86 -7.91 20.12
N ILE A 128 -12.09 -8.48 19.22
CA ILE A 128 -12.22 -9.90 18.85
C ILE A 128 -11.57 -10.83 19.90
N PHE A 129 -10.40 -10.45 20.42
CA PHE A 129 -9.56 -11.40 21.19
C PHE A 129 -9.36 -11.07 22.67
N VAL A 130 -9.57 -9.81 23.08
CA VAL A 130 -9.15 -9.34 24.40
C VAL A 130 -10.31 -8.85 25.25
N LEU A 131 -11.24 -8.11 24.66
CA LEU A 131 -12.33 -7.47 25.39
C LEU A 131 -13.58 -8.39 25.45
N PRO A 132 -14.35 -8.37 26.54
CA PRO A 132 -15.65 -9.04 26.60
C PRO A 132 -16.58 -8.54 25.51
N GLY A 133 -17.42 -9.42 24.95
CA GLY A 133 -18.36 -9.09 23.89
C GLY A 133 -19.33 -7.94 24.24
N SER A 134 -19.69 -7.82 25.55
CA SER A 134 -20.52 -6.72 26.06
C SER A 134 -19.90 -5.33 25.79
N ARG A 135 -18.57 -5.21 25.80
CA ARG A 135 -17.91 -3.92 25.58
C ARG A 135 -17.89 -3.52 24.11
N PHE A 136 -17.78 -4.50 23.22
CA PHE A 136 -17.95 -4.27 21.79
C PHE A 136 -19.35 -3.70 21.50
N ASN A 137 -20.39 -4.38 21.99
CA ASN A 137 -21.76 -3.95 21.78
C ASN A 137 -21.99 -2.54 22.35
N HIS A 138 -21.50 -2.27 23.56
CA HIS A 138 -21.62 -0.94 24.17
C HIS A 138 -21.00 0.17 23.34
N ASP A 139 -19.77 -0.02 22.85
CA ASP A 139 -19.07 1.01 22.07
C ASP A 139 -19.78 1.27 20.73
N PHE A 140 -20.31 0.25 20.07
CA PHE A 140 -21.03 0.38 18.79
C PHE A 140 -22.41 0.99 18.98
N LEU A 141 -23.13 0.61 20.01
CA LEU A 141 -24.40 1.25 20.38
C LEU A 141 -24.21 2.74 20.67
N ALA A 142 -23.15 3.09 21.42
CA ALA A 142 -22.85 4.49 21.71
C ALA A 142 -22.55 5.30 20.46
N ILE A 143 -21.83 4.74 19.47
CA ILE A 143 -21.58 5.40 18.19
C ILE A 143 -22.89 5.59 17.43
N GLY A 144 -23.75 4.57 17.36
CA GLY A 144 -25.04 4.64 16.69
C GLY A 144 -26.00 5.62 17.35
N ALA A 145 -26.07 5.63 18.69
CA ALA A 145 -26.85 6.60 19.45
C ALA A 145 -26.37 8.05 19.24
N PHE A 146 -25.06 8.29 19.24
CA PHE A 146 -24.47 9.59 18.93
C PHE A 146 -24.86 10.10 17.55
N LEU A 147 -25.06 9.21 16.58
CA LEU A 147 -25.50 9.53 15.23
C LEU A 147 -27.03 9.60 15.05
N GLY A 148 -27.79 9.50 16.17
CA GLY A 148 -29.23 9.70 16.18
C GLY A 148 -30.04 8.49 15.74
N ALA A 149 -29.49 7.29 15.77
CA ALA A 149 -30.25 6.06 15.46
C ALA A 149 -31.27 5.76 16.58
N ALA A 150 -32.52 5.49 16.19
CA ALA A 150 -33.67 5.45 17.11
C ALA A 150 -33.79 4.13 17.88
N SER A 151 -33.41 2.98 17.30
CA SER A 151 -33.49 1.67 17.93
C SER A 151 -32.12 1.07 18.20
N GLU A 152 -32.00 0.15 19.17
CA GLU A 152 -30.74 -0.52 19.47
C GLU A 152 -30.16 -1.26 18.25
N GLU A 153 -31.00 -1.95 17.48
CA GLU A 153 -30.59 -2.63 16.24
C GLU A 153 -30.02 -1.64 15.23
N MET A 154 -30.69 -0.48 15.08
CA MET A 154 -30.24 0.58 14.18
C MET A 154 -28.94 1.23 14.69
N GLN A 155 -28.81 1.44 16.00
CA GLN A 155 -27.61 1.94 16.64
C GLN A 155 -26.42 1.01 16.39
N MET A 156 -26.62 -0.30 16.55
CA MET A 156 -25.60 -1.31 16.31
C MET A 156 -25.19 -1.38 14.83
N ALA A 157 -26.16 -1.36 13.91
CA ALA A 157 -25.92 -1.38 12.48
C ALA A 157 -25.13 -0.14 12.03
N VAL A 158 -25.54 1.04 12.48
CA VAL A 158 -24.89 2.32 12.18
C VAL A 158 -23.48 2.38 12.77
N GLY A 159 -23.32 1.98 14.04
CA GLY A 159 -22.01 1.94 14.70
C GLY A 159 -21.02 1.03 13.98
N THR A 160 -21.48 -0.17 13.59
CA THR A 160 -20.69 -1.12 12.82
C THR A 160 -20.30 -0.55 11.45
N LEU A 161 -21.25 0.00 10.72
CA LEU A 161 -20.99 0.61 9.40
C LEU A 161 -19.96 1.74 9.49
N VAL A 162 -20.10 2.61 10.50
CA VAL A 162 -19.17 3.74 10.72
C VAL A 162 -17.78 3.24 11.06
N PHE A 163 -17.65 2.26 11.95
CA PHE A 163 -16.35 1.71 12.32
C PHE A 163 -15.62 1.09 11.13
N PHE A 164 -16.27 0.22 10.37
CA PHE A 164 -15.68 -0.35 9.16
C PHE A 164 -15.44 0.69 8.07
N GLY A 165 -16.32 1.69 7.95
CA GLY A 165 -16.12 2.86 7.10
C GLY A 165 -14.85 3.63 7.46
N LEU A 166 -14.58 3.85 8.75
CA LEU A 166 -13.36 4.49 9.25
C LEU A 166 -12.10 3.65 8.96
N ILE A 167 -12.18 2.31 9.11
CA ILE A 167 -11.09 1.41 8.72
C ILE A 167 -10.78 1.58 7.24
N LEU A 168 -11.80 1.54 6.38
CA LEU A 168 -11.62 1.69 4.93
C LEU A 168 -11.05 3.07 4.57
N MET A 169 -11.58 4.14 5.13
CA MET A 169 -11.08 5.50 4.93
C MET A 169 -9.63 5.64 5.37
N SER A 170 -9.26 5.10 6.53
CA SER A 170 -7.90 5.14 7.05
C SER A 170 -6.94 4.32 6.19
N LEU A 171 -7.37 3.17 5.67
CA LEU A 171 -6.62 2.38 4.69
C LEU A 171 -6.38 3.16 3.40
N LEU A 172 -7.41 3.82 2.86
CA LEU A 172 -7.27 4.66 1.67
C LEU A 172 -6.32 5.83 1.89
N LEU A 173 -6.38 6.49 3.04
CA LEU A 173 -5.46 7.55 3.43
C LEU A 173 -4.03 7.03 3.54
N PHE A 174 -3.81 5.88 4.16
CA PHE A 174 -2.51 5.23 4.24
C PHE A 174 -1.95 4.91 2.85
N LEU A 175 -2.73 4.25 2.01
CA LEU A 175 -2.33 3.92 0.64
C LEU A 175 -2.01 5.20 -0.16
N TYR A 176 -2.85 6.20 -0.07
CA TYR A 176 -2.62 7.49 -0.74
C TYR A 176 -1.35 8.17 -0.25
N GLY A 177 -1.13 8.25 1.05
CA GLY A 177 0.10 8.80 1.66
C GLY A 177 1.35 8.03 1.23
N TRP A 178 1.28 6.70 1.24
CA TRP A 178 2.34 5.82 0.79
C TRP A 178 2.73 6.03 -0.68
N TRP A 179 1.73 6.12 -1.57
CA TRP A 179 1.95 6.38 -2.99
C TRP A 179 2.48 7.79 -3.25
N ARG A 180 2.02 8.75 -2.48
CA ARG A 180 2.51 10.12 -2.53
C ARG A 180 4.00 10.23 -2.23
N GLY A 181 4.52 9.36 -1.39
CA GLY A 181 5.94 9.22 -1.11
C GLY A 181 6.78 8.64 -2.26
N ALA A 182 6.18 8.16 -3.35
CA ALA A 182 6.90 7.55 -4.46
C ALA A 182 7.88 8.49 -5.16
N ALA A 183 7.64 9.81 -5.14
CA ALA A 183 8.58 10.79 -5.68
C ALA A 183 9.94 10.77 -4.97
N TYR A 184 9.94 10.46 -3.69
CA TYR A 184 11.14 10.39 -2.87
C TYR A 184 12.11 9.29 -3.32
N ASP A 185 11.59 8.13 -3.68
CA ASP A 185 12.38 6.98 -4.13
C ASP A 185 13.25 7.33 -5.34
N PHE A 186 12.75 8.17 -6.25
CA PHE A 186 13.45 8.55 -7.47
C PHE A 186 14.40 9.74 -7.30
N GLN A 187 14.31 10.49 -6.21
CA GLN A 187 15.22 11.59 -5.91
C GLN A 187 16.51 11.16 -5.20
N LEU A 188 16.52 9.97 -4.60
CA LEU A 188 17.71 9.36 -3.98
C LEU A 188 18.75 8.85 -4.99
N VAL A 189 18.43 8.95 -6.27
CA VAL A 189 19.27 8.51 -7.35
C VAL A 189 20.30 9.59 -7.69
N GLY A 190 21.41 9.63 -7.02
CA GLY A 190 22.45 10.62 -7.35
C GLY A 190 23.43 10.92 -6.21
N ASN A 191 23.58 10.01 -5.25
CA ASN A 191 24.47 10.19 -4.09
C ASN A 191 24.14 11.41 -3.22
N ILE A 192 22.84 11.70 -3.09
CA ILE A 192 22.29 12.81 -2.31
C ILE A 192 21.90 12.28 -0.92
N SER A 193 22.06 13.09 0.13
CA SER A 193 21.61 12.71 1.47
C SER A 193 20.09 12.48 1.49
N PRO A 194 19.59 11.61 2.41
CA PRO A 194 18.14 11.34 2.54
C PRO A 194 17.29 12.59 2.72
N ILE A 195 17.79 13.56 3.49
CA ILE A 195 17.09 14.81 3.78
C ILE A 195 17.02 15.70 2.53
N HIS A 196 18.12 15.81 1.79
CA HIS A 196 18.13 16.55 0.52
C HIS A 196 17.22 15.91 -0.52
N ALA A 197 17.20 14.58 -0.61
CA ALA A 197 16.27 13.86 -1.48
C ALA A 197 14.80 14.15 -1.12
N LEU A 198 14.48 14.25 0.18
CA LEU A 198 13.15 14.62 0.65
C LEU A 198 12.80 16.06 0.25
N HIS A 199 13.74 16.99 0.42
CA HIS A 199 13.56 18.38 0.02
C HIS A 199 13.32 18.50 -1.50
N ASN A 200 14.14 17.84 -2.30
CA ASN A 200 13.99 17.80 -3.76
C ASN A 200 12.65 17.18 -4.20
N ALA A 201 12.24 16.10 -3.54
CA ALA A 201 10.94 15.48 -3.81
C ALA A 201 9.77 16.42 -3.46
N ARG A 202 9.86 17.19 -2.36
CA ARG A 202 8.88 18.21 -2.00
C ARG A 202 8.85 19.34 -3.03
N ARG A 203 10.03 19.81 -3.47
CA ARG A 203 10.19 20.86 -4.47
C ARG A 203 9.61 20.45 -5.83
N ALA A 204 9.95 19.26 -6.33
CA ALA A 204 9.39 18.71 -7.56
C ALA A 204 7.86 18.61 -7.51
N ARG A 205 7.28 18.15 -6.37
CA ARG A 205 5.83 18.06 -6.21
C ARG A 205 5.10 19.40 -6.11
N ARG A 206 5.79 20.52 -5.85
CA ARG A 206 5.17 21.86 -5.91
C ARG A 206 4.84 22.26 -7.35
N LEU A 207 5.54 21.69 -8.32
CA LEU A 207 5.25 21.93 -9.73
C LEU A 207 3.85 21.36 -10.09
N PRO A 208 2.95 22.20 -10.63
CA PRO A 208 1.55 21.82 -10.83
C PRO A 208 1.36 20.65 -11.80
N HIS A 209 2.21 20.54 -12.83
CA HIS A 209 2.21 19.44 -13.79
C HIS A 209 2.67 18.12 -13.17
N VAL A 210 3.71 18.13 -12.31
CA VAL A 210 4.21 16.98 -11.58
C VAL A 210 3.18 16.52 -10.54
N ARG A 211 2.64 17.47 -9.76
CA ARG A 211 1.63 17.18 -8.74
C ARG A 211 0.39 16.52 -9.32
N SER A 212 -0.12 17.03 -10.44
CA SER A 212 -1.29 16.47 -11.12
C SER A 212 -1.02 15.05 -11.63
N ALA A 213 0.14 14.81 -12.26
CA ALA A 213 0.50 13.50 -12.78
C ALA A 213 0.68 12.44 -11.67
N LEU A 214 1.37 12.80 -10.57
CA LEU A 214 1.57 11.90 -9.43
C LEU A 214 0.27 11.61 -8.69
N ARG A 215 -0.62 12.61 -8.52
CA ARG A 215 -1.93 12.43 -7.88
C ARG A 215 -2.80 11.47 -8.68
N LYS A 216 -2.90 11.65 -10.01
CA LYS A 216 -3.62 10.70 -10.87
C LYS A 216 -3.07 9.28 -10.76
N ASN A 217 -1.75 9.13 -10.80
CA ASN A 217 -1.14 7.82 -10.65
C ASN A 217 -1.41 7.19 -9.28
N ALA A 218 -1.36 7.98 -8.19
CA ALA A 218 -1.67 7.51 -6.86
C ALA A 218 -3.11 7.01 -6.77
N LEU A 219 -4.09 7.81 -7.23
CA LEU A 219 -5.51 7.44 -7.21
C LEU A 219 -5.79 6.15 -7.99
N ILE A 220 -5.32 6.07 -9.25
CA ILE A 220 -5.54 4.88 -10.05
C ILE A 220 -4.89 3.64 -9.39
N HIS A 221 -3.72 3.80 -8.78
CA HIS A 221 -3.06 2.70 -8.09
C HIS A 221 -3.83 2.25 -6.85
N THR A 222 -4.32 3.18 -6.06
CA THR A 222 -5.18 2.89 -4.91
C THR A 222 -6.43 2.14 -5.36
N LEU A 223 -7.12 2.63 -6.38
CA LEU A 223 -8.32 1.98 -6.92
C LEU A 223 -8.06 0.56 -7.45
N LEU A 224 -6.91 0.34 -8.11
CA LEU A 224 -6.54 -0.99 -8.61
C LEU A 224 -6.09 -1.96 -7.51
N CYS A 225 -5.63 -1.45 -6.37
CA CYS A 225 -5.28 -2.28 -5.22
C CYS A 225 -6.49 -2.64 -4.35
N LEU A 226 -7.60 -1.92 -4.46
CA LEU A 226 -8.81 -2.18 -3.67
C LEU A 226 -9.43 -3.57 -3.92
N PRO A 227 -9.68 -4.01 -5.16
CA PRO A 227 -10.30 -5.31 -5.39
C PRO A 227 -9.55 -6.47 -4.75
N PRO A 228 -8.23 -6.64 -4.94
CA PRO A 228 -7.49 -7.75 -4.32
C PRO A 228 -7.39 -7.65 -2.79
N ILE A 229 -7.67 -6.49 -2.19
CA ILE A 229 -7.69 -6.32 -0.73
C ILE A 229 -9.09 -6.61 -0.18
N LEU A 230 -10.14 -6.21 -0.89
CA LEU A 230 -11.53 -6.31 -0.43
C LEU A 230 -12.19 -7.65 -0.78
N LEU A 231 -11.82 -8.26 -1.90
CA LEU A 231 -12.42 -9.53 -2.34
C LEU A 231 -12.20 -10.70 -1.35
N PRO A 232 -10.99 -10.93 -0.80
CA PRO A 232 -10.77 -12.03 0.11
C PRO A 232 -11.64 -12.00 1.38
N PRO A 233 -11.84 -10.87 2.07
CA PRO A 233 -12.77 -10.80 3.20
C PRO A 233 -14.26 -10.85 2.80
N LEU A 234 -14.59 -10.53 1.54
CA LEU A 234 -15.98 -10.59 1.07
C LEU A 234 -16.48 -12.03 0.91
N ALA A 235 -15.59 -12.98 0.59
CA ALA A 235 -15.96 -14.38 0.40
C ALA A 235 -16.62 -15.01 1.64
N PRO A 236 -16.02 -14.96 2.83
CA PRO A 236 -16.66 -15.45 4.04
C PRO A 236 -17.95 -14.69 4.37
N TYR A 237 -17.99 -13.37 4.15
CA TYR A 237 -19.18 -12.56 4.41
C TYR A 237 -20.39 -12.99 3.59
N LEU A 238 -20.24 -13.27 2.31
CA LEU A 238 -21.34 -13.73 1.45
C LEU A 238 -21.87 -15.12 1.86
N HIS A 239 -20.99 -16.01 2.33
CA HIS A 239 -21.39 -17.32 2.84
C HIS A 239 -22.13 -17.22 4.20
N LEU A 240 -21.72 -16.28 5.02
CA LEU A 240 -22.25 -16.05 6.37
C LEU A 240 -23.57 -15.30 6.42
N ARG A 241 -23.93 -14.56 5.38
CA ARG A 241 -25.16 -13.76 5.38
C ARG A 241 -26.42 -14.56 5.72
N ALA A 242 -26.43 -15.85 5.42
CA ALA A 242 -27.54 -16.75 5.76
C ALA A 242 -27.48 -17.27 7.22
N MET A 243 -26.36 -17.06 7.92
CA MET A 243 -26.13 -17.57 9.28
C MET A 243 -25.93 -16.44 10.32
N LEU A 244 -26.06 -15.17 9.89
CA LEU A 244 -25.93 -14.02 10.78
C LEU A 244 -27.07 -14.03 11.81
N THR A 245 -26.70 -14.05 13.08
CA THR A 245 -27.64 -14.12 14.21
C THR A 245 -28.21 -12.76 14.59
N GLY A 246 -27.68 -11.68 14.01
CA GLY A 246 -27.98 -10.29 14.39
C GLY A 246 -27.20 -9.83 15.64
N HIS A 247 -26.43 -10.71 16.28
CA HIS A 247 -25.52 -10.35 17.38
C HIS A 247 -24.14 -10.07 16.85
N ALA A 248 -23.75 -8.79 16.76
CA ALA A 248 -22.55 -8.34 16.06
C ALA A 248 -21.25 -9.01 16.53
N MET A 249 -21.19 -9.48 17.78
CA MET A 249 -20.01 -10.14 18.32
C MET A 249 -19.92 -11.62 17.92
N GLU A 250 -21.03 -12.32 17.95
CA GLU A 250 -21.13 -13.70 17.48
C GLU A 250 -20.88 -13.74 15.96
N ASP A 251 -21.46 -12.78 15.24
CA ASP A 251 -21.27 -12.62 13.81
C ASP A 251 -19.81 -12.31 13.44
N LEU A 252 -19.08 -11.54 14.25
CA LEU A 252 -17.65 -11.27 14.05
C LEU A 252 -16.77 -12.49 14.38
N GLN A 253 -17.11 -13.26 15.41
CA GLN A 253 -16.42 -14.51 15.73
C GLN A 253 -16.69 -15.55 14.64
N LEU A 254 -17.94 -15.67 14.19
CA LEU A 254 -18.31 -16.48 13.05
C LEU A 254 -17.55 -16.03 11.78
N LEU A 255 -17.44 -14.73 11.49
CA LEU A 255 -16.66 -14.17 10.39
C LEU A 255 -15.19 -14.61 10.49
N TYR A 256 -14.61 -14.62 11.68
CA TYR A 256 -13.23 -15.06 11.88
C TYR A 256 -13.06 -16.56 11.63
N VAL A 257 -13.93 -17.39 12.21
CA VAL A 257 -13.92 -18.85 12.00
C VAL A 257 -14.13 -19.17 10.51
N PHE A 258 -15.03 -18.50 9.85
CA PHE A 258 -15.28 -18.66 8.42
C PHE A 258 -14.19 -18.05 7.55
N PHE A 259 -13.50 -17.02 8.00
CA PHE A 259 -12.30 -16.54 7.29
C PHE A 259 -11.21 -17.62 7.27
N GLN A 260 -11.08 -18.37 8.36
CA GLN A 260 -10.19 -19.55 8.39
C GLN A 260 -10.73 -20.71 7.54
N ALA A 261 -12.03 -21.03 7.65
CA ALA A 261 -12.68 -22.08 6.86
C ALA A 261 -12.91 -21.67 5.40
N GLY A 262 -13.19 -20.40 5.15
CA GLY A 262 -13.41 -19.82 3.83
C GLY A 262 -12.16 -19.78 2.95
N MET A 263 -10.98 -19.98 3.54
CA MET A 263 -9.77 -20.30 2.77
C MET A 263 -9.92 -21.58 1.96
N VAL A 264 -10.81 -22.47 2.37
CA VAL A 264 -11.06 -23.76 1.70
C VAL A 264 -12.26 -23.67 0.74
N SER A 265 -13.33 -22.95 1.07
CA SER A 265 -14.60 -22.91 0.31
C SER A 265 -14.80 -21.69 -0.58
N GLY A 266 -14.06 -20.62 -0.35
CA GLY A 266 -14.15 -19.37 -1.13
C GLY A 266 -13.35 -19.35 -2.43
N GLY A 267 -13.02 -20.53 -2.99
CA GLY A 267 -12.08 -20.71 -4.10
C GLY A 267 -12.30 -19.74 -5.28
N VAL A 268 -13.55 -19.51 -5.68
CA VAL A 268 -13.86 -18.63 -6.83
C VAL A 268 -13.43 -17.17 -6.58
N ILE A 269 -13.67 -16.66 -5.37
CA ILE A 269 -13.33 -15.25 -5.03
C ILE A 269 -11.82 -15.09 -4.85
N TYR A 270 -11.14 -16.09 -4.28
CA TYR A 270 -9.69 -16.09 -4.18
C TYR A 270 -9.02 -16.24 -5.56
N ILE A 271 -9.59 -17.07 -6.44
CA ILE A 271 -9.15 -17.17 -7.84
C ILE A 271 -9.36 -15.82 -8.55
N ALA A 272 -10.51 -15.17 -8.37
CA ALA A 272 -10.78 -13.85 -8.94
C ALA A 272 -9.79 -12.79 -8.41
N ALA A 273 -9.52 -12.77 -7.11
CA ALA A 273 -8.51 -11.89 -6.51
C ALA A 273 -7.11 -12.17 -7.05
N GLY A 274 -6.75 -13.45 -7.19
CA GLY A 274 -5.50 -13.92 -7.79
C GLY A 274 -5.36 -13.51 -9.26
N LEU A 275 -6.40 -13.70 -10.06
CA LEU A 275 -6.45 -13.26 -11.46
C LEU A 275 -6.31 -11.74 -11.57
N PHE A 276 -6.97 -10.99 -10.68
CA PHE A 276 -6.85 -9.52 -10.64
C PHE A 276 -5.41 -9.08 -10.31
N LEU A 277 -4.75 -9.77 -9.39
CA LEU A 277 -3.33 -9.55 -9.09
C LEU A 277 -2.45 -9.89 -10.29
N LEU A 278 -2.68 -11.02 -10.96
CA LEU A 278 -1.95 -11.41 -12.16
C LEU A 278 -2.09 -10.41 -13.30
N LEU A 279 -3.32 -9.91 -13.53
CA LEU A 279 -3.56 -8.84 -14.50
C LEU A 279 -2.92 -7.51 -14.12
N TYR A 280 -2.79 -7.24 -12.81
CA TYR A 280 -2.17 -6.01 -12.31
C TYR A 280 -0.64 -6.04 -12.37
N LEU A 281 -0.02 -7.22 -12.23
CA LEU A 281 1.45 -7.36 -12.22
C LEU A 281 2.15 -6.71 -13.43
N PRO A 282 1.69 -6.87 -14.69
CA PRO A 282 2.30 -6.22 -15.85
C PRO A 282 2.18 -4.69 -15.83
N PHE A 283 1.13 -4.15 -15.20
CA PHE A 283 0.93 -2.71 -15.08
C PHE A 283 1.82 -2.06 -14.01
N LEU A 284 2.28 -2.82 -13.03
CA LEU A 284 3.10 -2.29 -11.93
C LEU A 284 4.40 -1.64 -12.42
N PRO A 285 5.24 -2.29 -13.26
CA PRO A 285 6.47 -1.67 -13.76
C PRO A 285 6.18 -0.47 -14.68
N TYR A 286 5.17 -0.53 -15.53
CA TYR A 286 4.77 0.62 -16.35
C TYR A 286 4.45 1.85 -15.52
N ARG A 287 3.72 1.68 -14.40
CA ARG A 287 3.36 2.78 -13.49
C ARG A 287 4.56 3.32 -12.74
N LYS A 288 5.46 2.43 -12.35
CA LYS A 288 6.72 2.86 -11.72
C LYS A 288 7.59 3.63 -12.69
N LEU A 289 7.72 3.18 -13.95
CA LEU A 289 8.39 3.92 -15.02
C LEU A 289 7.76 5.30 -15.24
N ARG A 290 6.43 5.39 -15.26
CA ARG A 290 5.73 6.65 -15.39
C ARG A 290 6.00 7.61 -14.23
N ASN A 291 6.01 7.11 -12.99
CA ASN A 291 6.38 7.91 -11.82
C ASN A 291 7.84 8.39 -11.91
N ALA A 292 8.74 7.50 -12.31
CA ALA A 292 10.14 7.85 -12.56
C ALA A 292 10.27 8.94 -13.61
N ALA A 293 9.64 8.77 -14.78
CA ALA A 293 9.65 9.76 -15.86
C ALA A 293 9.18 11.15 -15.40
N VAL A 294 8.07 11.19 -14.65
CA VAL A 294 7.50 12.44 -14.14
C VAL A 294 8.42 13.13 -13.13
N VAL A 295 9.06 12.37 -12.23
CA VAL A 295 9.86 12.95 -11.15
C VAL A 295 11.25 13.36 -11.63
N VAL A 296 11.87 12.52 -12.47
CA VAL A 296 13.26 12.74 -12.94
C VAL A 296 13.33 13.87 -13.96
N ASN A 297 12.30 14.00 -14.79
CA ASN A 297 12.22 15.05 -15.81
C ASN A 297 11.36 16.26 -15.36
N ALA A 298 11.17 16.44 -14.04
CA ALA A 298 10.32 17.50 -13.49
C ALA A 298 10.75 18.91 -13.92
N TYR A 299 12.03 19.12 -14.15
CA TYR A 299 12.65 20.39 -14.55
C TYR A 299 13.15 20.36 -16.00
N ALA A 300 12.91 19.29 -16.75
CA ALA A 300 13.27 19.26 -18.16
C ALA A 300 12.33 20.15 -18.96
N ASP A 301 12.90 21.02 -19.77
CA ASP A 301 12.13 21.83 -20.71
C ASP A 301 11.38 20.92 -21.67
N VAL A 302 10.06 21.03 -21.63
CA VAL A 302 9.15 20.27 -22.48
C VAL A 302 8.87 21.14 -23.72
N ARG A 303 9.91 21.39 -24.50
CA ARG A 303 9.74 21.90 -25.84
C ARG A 303 9.41 20.80 -26.83
#